data_00b3eed011393b0b76512e03a95cbee2
#
_entry.id   00b3eed011393b0b76512e03a95cbee2
#
_cell.length_a   1.000
_cell.length_b   1.000
_cell.length_c   1.000
_cell.angle_alpha   90.00
_cell.angle_beta   90.00
_cell.angle_gamma   90.00
#
_symmetry.space_group_name_H-M   'P 1'
#
loop_
_entity.id
_entity.type
_entity.pdbx_description
1 polymer ?
#
loop_
_entity_poly.entity_id
_entity_poly.type
_entity_poly.pdbx_seq_one_letter_code
_entity_poly.pdbx_strand_id
1 'polypeptide(L)'
;MTDKKEPIQPVSGTVVPRYAGPSTFARLPELRDVDQCDVAIIGVPFDAGTSYRPGARFGPQAVRQASRQLRTNYHPDYDVEPFKVQQVADAGDIACNPFDIDEAIKQIEKGADDFLSKAGSIVTIGGDHTIALPLLRSVNKKVGGPVALVHFDAHLDTWDTYFCLLYTSPSPRD
;
A
#
# COMPACT_ATOMS: atom_id res chain seq x y z
N MET A 1 1.23 30.12 -12.42
CA MET A 1 0.47 28.88 -12.64
C MET A 1 1.50 27.87 -13.11
N THR A 2 1.90 26.95 -12.26
CA THR A 2 2.82 25.87 -12.65
C THR A 2 2.04 24.91 -13.54
N ASP A 3 2.49 24.73 -14.78
CA ASP A 3 1.97 23.70 -15.68
C ASP A 3 2.10 22.34 -14.97
N LYS A 4 1.01 21.87 -14.35
CA LYS A 4 0.95 20.52 -13.80
C LYS A 4 0.99 19.57 -14.99
N LYS A 5 2.09 18.84 -15.16
CA LYS A 5 2.18 17.76 -16.15
C LYS A 5 0.98 16.83 -15.96
N GLU A 6 0.36 16.40 -17.06
CA GLU A 6 -0.70 15.40 -17.00
C GLU A 6 -0.16 14.08 -16.40
N PRO A 7 -0.92 13.41 -15.53
CA PRO A 7 -0.50 12.15 -14.92
C PRO A 7 -0.24 11.06 -15.98
N ILE A 8 0.83 10.31 -15.81
CA ILE A 8 1.13 9.13 -16.65
C ILE A 8 0.07 8.08 -16.37
N GLN A 9 -0.63 7.68 -17.42
CA GLN A 9 -1.77 6.78 -17.35
C GLN A 9 -1.35 5.30 -17.32
N PRO A 10 -2.19 4.41 -16.78
CA PRO A 10 -2.02 2.96 -16.91
C PRO A 10 -1.90 2.54 -18.37
N VAL A 11 -1.12 1.51 -18.63
CA VAL A 11 -1.00 0.95 -20.00
C VAL A 11 -2.34 0.40 -20.45
N SER A 12 -2.88 0.98 -21.52
CA SER A 12 -4.19 0.59 -22.07
C SER A 12 -4.21 -0.87 -22.57
N GLY A 13 -5.25 -1.60 -22.20
CA GLY A 13 -5.51 -2.96 -22.70
C GLY A 13 -5.85 -3.02 -24.19
N THR A 14 -6.13 -1.87 -24.83
CA THR A 14 -6.36 -1.77 -26.28
C THR A 14 -5.06 -1.60 -27.07
N VAL A 15 -3.97 -1.16 -26.39
CA VAL A 15 -2.64 -0.99 -27.00
C VAL A 15 -1.77 -2.22 -26.72
N VAL A 16 -1.74 -2.66 -25.46
CA VAL A 16 -1.00 -3.88 -25.04
C VAL A 16 -2.00 -4.84 -24.39
N PRO A 17 -2.14 -6.07 -24.90
CA PRO A 17 -3.05 -7.06 -24.31
C PRO A 17 -2.81 -7.26 -22.82
N ARG A 18 -3.89 -7.50 -22.03
CA ARG A 18 -3.81 -7.57 -20.57
C ARG A 18 -2.97 -8.71 -20.02
N TYR A 19 -2.71 -9.75 -20.80
CA TYR A 19 -1.78 -10.84 -20.43
C TYR A 19 -0.32 -10.47 -20.62
N ALA A 20 -0.02 -9.33 -21.27
CA ALA A 20 1.32 -8.81 -21.52
C ALA A 20 1.50 -7.44 -20.86
N GLY A 21 2.71 -6.87 -20.93
CA GLY A 21 3.04 -5.57 -20.37
C GLY A 21 3.33 -5.60 -18.86
N PRO A 22 3.30 -4.45 -18.19
CA PRO A 22 3.72 -4.35 -16.80
C PRO A 22 2.85 -5.19 -15.85
N SER A 23 3.48 -5.76 -14.82
CA SER A 23 2.82 -6.53 -13.77
C SER A 23 2.49 -5.67 -12.53
N THR A 24 2.50 -4.36 -12.68
CA THR A 24 2.13 -3.39 -11.65
C THR A 24 0.63 -3.38 -11.40
N PHE A 25 0.20 -2.82 -10.26
CA PHE A 25 -1.22 -2.63 -9.95
C PHE A 25 -1.91 -1.81 -11.06
N ALA A 26 -3.02 -2.30 -11.56
CA ALA A 26 -3.78 -1.70 -12.67
C ALA A 26 -2.92 -1.32 -13.89
N ARG A 27 -1.72 -1.90 -14.03
CA ARG A 27 -0.74 -1.58 -15.11
C ARG A 27 -0.26 -0.12 -15.05
N LEU A 28 -0.22 0.46 -13.85
CA LEU A 28 0.31 1.79 -13.57
C LEU A 28 1.81 1.87 -13.85
N PRO A 29 2.36 3.07 -14.07
CA PRO A 29 3.81 3.27 -14.10
C PRO A 29 4.44 2.84 -12.77
N GLU A 30 5.72 2.46 -12.80
CA GLU A 30 6.48 2.28 -11.58
C GLU A 30 6.85 3.63 -10.97
N LEU A 31 7.05 3.67 -9.64
CA LEU A 31 7.41 4.90 -8.93
C LEU A 31 8.68 5.57 -9.48
N ARG A 32 9.61 4.78 -10.02
CA ARG A 32 10.85 5.29 -10.64
C ARG A 32 10.64 5.97 -11.99
N ASP A 33 9.49 5.75 -12.62
CA ASP A 33 9.18 6.26 -13.96
C ASP A 33 8.39 7.58 -13.92
N VAL A 34 8.12 8.10 -12.71
CA VAL A 34 7.37 9.33 -12.50
C VAL A 34 8.22 10.38 -11.78
N ASP A 35 8.13 11.64 -12.21
CA ASP A 35 8.86 12.76 -11.58
C ASP A 35 8.27 13.15 -10.22
N GLN A 36 6.94 13.05 -10.09
CA GLN A 36 6.17 13.34 -8.88
C GLN A 36 5.12 12.25 -8.70
N CYS A 37 4.82 11.90 -7.47
CA CYS A 37 3.83 10.89 -7.14
C CYS A 37 2.89 11.42 -6.05
N ASP A 38 1.60 11.49 -6.36
CA ASP A 38 0.60 11.86 -5.37
C ASP A 38 0.25 10.66 -4.48
N VAL A 39 0.13 9.46 -5.07
CA VAL A 39 -0.21 8.22 -4.37
C VAL A 39 0.68 7.07 -4.84
N ALA A 40 1.42 6.46 -3.94
CA ALA A 40 2.18 5.25 -4.22
C ALA A 40 1.39 4.00 -3.76
N ILE A 41 1.21 3.03 -4.66
CA ILE A 41 0.71 1.70 -4.32
C ILE A 41 1.90 0.86 -3.86
N ILE A 42 1.85 0.36 -2.63
CA ILE A 42 2.91 -0.47 -2.06
C ILE A 42 2.37 -1.83 -1.64
N GLY A 43 3.16 -2.86 -1.74
CA GLY A 43 2.88 -4.16 -1.17
C GLY A 43 3.68 -4.40 0.11
N VAL A 44 3.06 -5.08 1.09
CA VAL A 44 3.77 -5.57 2.28
C VAL A 44 3.48 -7.07 2.42
N PRO A 45 4.28 -7.94 1.77
CA PRO A 45 4.08 -9.38 1.73
C PRO A 45 4.53 -10.07 3.03
N PHE A 46 3.83 -9.82 4.13
CA PHE A 46 4.12 -10.34 5.46
C PHE A 46 2.90 -11.03 6.07
N ASP A 47 3.11 -12.19 6.72
CA ASP A 47 2.04 -12.95 7.39
C ASP A 47 2.54 -13.82 8.56
N ALA A 48 3.68 -13.46 9.15
CA ALA A 48 4.19 -14.23 10.29
C ALA A 48 3.40 -13.98 11.59
N GLY A 49 2.49 -12.99 11.62
CA GLY A 49 1.57 -12.72 12.71
C GLY A 49 0.27 -13.54 12.65
N THR A 50 0.06 -14.37 11.62
CA THR A 50 -1.17 -15.16 11.50
C THR A 50 -1.20 -16.35 12.46
N SER A 51 -2.28 -16.47 13.24
CA SER A 51 -2.44 -17.55 14.22
C SER A 51 -3.04 -18.86 13.65
N TYR A 52 -3.57 -18.83 12.43
CA TYR A 52 -4.28 -19.97 11.84
C TYR A 52 -3.72 -20.40 10.48
N ARG A 53 -3.88 -19.58 9.45
CA ARG A 53 -3.44 -19.93 8.08
C ARG A 53 -2.51 -18.87 7.52
N PRO A 54 -1.26 -19.18 7.20
CA PRO A 54 -0.41 -18.30 6.41
C PRO A 54 -0.91 -18.23 4.97
N GLY A 55 -0.45 -17.23 4.21
CA GLY A 55 -0.79 -17.02 2.81
C GLY A 55 -1.07 -15.56 2.46
N ALA A 56 -1.35 -14.70 3.46
CA ALA A 56 -1.57 -13.28 3.23
C ALA A 56 -0.36 -12.59 2.58
N ARG A 57 0.86 -13.13 2.76
CA ARG A 57 2.09 -12.65 2.08
C ARG A 57 1.99 -12.66 0.55
N PHE A 58 1.11 -13.46 -0.02
CA PHE A 58 0.88 -13.50 -1.46
C PHE A 58 -0.18 -12.50 -1.93
N GLY A 59 -0.81 -11.78 -1.00
CA GLY A 59 -1.85 -10.78 -1.28
C GLY A 59 -1.41 -9.71 -2.27
N PRO A 60 -0.28 -9.03 -2.08
CA PRO A 60 0.18 -7.98 -2.99
C PRO A 60 0.31 -8.46 -4.43
N GLN A 61 0.93 -9.62 -4.64
CA GLN A 61 1.07 -10.22 -5.97
C GLN A 61 -0.29 -10.59 -6.58
N ALA A 62 -1.16 -11.23 -5.80
CA ALA A 62 -2.47 -11.67 -6.28
C ALA A 62 -3.36 -10.47 -6.68
N VAL A 63 -3.36 -9.41 -5.88
CA VAL A 63 -4.12 -8.18 -6.17
C VAL A 63 -3.57 -7.49 -7.43
N ARG A 64 -2.24 -7.35 -7.58
CA ARG A 64 -1.65 -6.81 -8.81
C ARG A 64 -2.04 -7.62 -10.04
N GLN A 65 -1.98 -8.93 -9.95
CA GLN A 65 -2.36 -9.81 -11.06
C GLN A 65 -3.85 -9.65 -11.42
N ALA A 66 -4.73 -9.62 -10.42
CA ALA A 66 -6.16 -9.43 -10.63
C ALA A 66 -6.49 -8.04 -11.20
N SER A 67 -5.80 -7.00 -10.73
CA SER A 67 -6.01 -5.61 -11.17
C SER A 67 -5.72 -5.39 -12.66
N ARG A 68 -4.93 -6.25 -13.30
CA ARG A 68 -4.68 -6.19 -14.75
C ARG A 68 -5.95 -6.41 -15.60
N GLN A 69 -7.02 -6.95 -14.99
CA GLN A 69 -8.31 -7.17 -15.66
C GLN A 69 -9.17 -5.90 -15.75
N LEU A 70 -8.80 -4.84 -15.05
CA LEU A 70 -9.51 -3.57 -15.13
C LEU A 70 -9.62 -3.09 -16.59
N ARG A 71 -10.85 -2.75 -17.01
CA ARG A 71 -11.15 -2.28 -18.38
C ARG A 71 -11.23 -0.77 -18.43
N THR A 72 -11.76 -0.17 -17.38
CA THR A 72 -11.92 1.26 -17.22
C THR A 72 -11.41 1.67 -15.85
N ASN A 73 -10.87 2.86 -15.77
CA ASN A 73 -10.43 3.49 -14.53
C ASN A 73 -11.46 4.50 -14.00
N TYR A 74 -12.63 4.56 -14.65
CA TYR A 74 -13.72 5.44 -14.28
C TYR A 74 -14.62 4.79 -13.22
N HIS A 75 -14.90 5.55 -12.15
CA HIS A 75 -15.81 5.15 -11.09
C HIS A 75 -17.17 5.83 -11.29
N PRO A 76 -18.23 5.08 -11.67
CA PRO A 76 -19.49 5.68 -12.11
C PRO A 76 -20.24 6.43 -10.97
N ASP A 77 -20.19 5.91 -9.73
CA ASP A 77 -20.94 6.50 -8.61
C ASP A 77 -20.36 7.84 -8.17
N TYR A 78 -19.06 8.05 -8.35
CA TYR A 78 -18.36 9.27 -7.97
C TYR A 78 -17.99 10.14 -9.19
N ASP A 79 -18.31 9.71 -10.40
CA ASP A 79 -17.98 10.42 -11.64
C ASP A 79 -16.50 10.86 -11.70
N VAL A 80 -15.59 9.92 -11.40
CA VAL A 80 -14.16 10.23 -11.31
C VAL A 80 -13.30 9.16 -11.98
N GLU A 81 -12.20 9.61 -12.59
CA GLU A 81 -11.09 8.76 -13.02
C GLU A 81 -9.86 9.06 -12.14
N PRO A 82 -9.62 8.29 -11.07
CA PRO A 82 -8.57 8.57 -10.09
C PRO A 82 -7.18 8.78 -10.71
N PHE A 83 -6.85 8.00 -11.73
CA PHE A 83 -5.54 8.07 -12.39
C PHE A 83 -5.39 9.26 -13.34
N LYS A 84 -6.47 9.98 -13.65
CA LYS A 84 -6.40 11.24 -14.43
C LYS A 84 -6.23 12.47 -13.56
N VAL A 85 -6.73 12.42 -12.32
CA VAL A 85 -6.73 13.60 -11.43
C VAL A 85 -5.53 13.66 -10.52
N GLN A 86 -4.80 12.56 -10.37
CA GLN A 86 -3.59 12.45 -9.54
C GLN A 86 -2.60 11.46 -10.15
N GLN A 87 -1.30 11.70 -9.94
CA GLN A 87 -0.27 10.75 -10.36
C GLN A 87 -0.21 9.60 -9.37
N VAL A 88 -0.67 8.43 -9.81
CA VAL A 88 -0.55 7.18 -9.06
C VAL A 88 0.55 6.33 -9.69
N ALA A 89 1.37 5.69 -8.87
CA ALA A 89 2.42 4.79 -9.31
C ALA A 89 2.50 3.54 -8.42
N ASP A 90 2.93 2.42 -8.98
CA ASP A 90 3.23 1.22 -8.21
C ASP A 90 4.68 1.29 -7.73
N ALA A 91 4.88 1.25 -6.42
CA ALA A 91 6.20 1.33 -5.82
C ALA A 91 6.83 -0.05 -5.52
N GLY A 92 6.13 -1.14 -5.87
CA GLY A 92 6.58 -2.50 -5.57
C GLY A 92 6.32 -2.90 -4.11
N ASP A 93 7.14 -3.80 -3.59
CA ASP A 93 6.95 -4.40 -2.28
C ASP A 93 8.04 -3.97 -1.29
N ILE A 94 7.67 -3.84 -0.02
CA ILE A 94 8.61 -3.73 1.08
C ILE A 94 9.07 -5.15 1.45
N ALA A 95 10.34 -5.43 1.20
CA ALA A 95 10.96 -6.68 1.66
C ALA A 95 11.23 -6.61 3.16
N CYS A 96 10.80 -7.63 3.90
CA CYS A 96 11.03 -7.73 5.33
C CYS A 96 11.36 -9.18 5.75
N ASN A 97 12.00 -9.33 6.92
CA ASN A 97 12.41 -10.63 7.44
C ASN A 97 11.16 -11.46 7.78
N PRO A 98 10.97 -12.65 7.16
CA PRO A 98 9.79 -13.48 7.43
C PRO A 98 9.88 -14.28 8.72
N PHE A 99 11.01 -14.26 9.43
CA PHE A 99 11.30 -15.09 10.60
C PHE A 99 11.47 -14.30 11.90
N ASP A 100 11.54 -12.96 11.80
CA ASP A 100 11.69 -12.06 12.95
C ASP A 100 10.70 -10.90 12.79
N ILE A 101 9.68 -10.89 13.66
CA ILE A 101 8.58 -9.91 13.59
C ILE A 101 9.06 -8.52 14.00
N ASP A 102 9.90 -8.43 15.02
CA ASP A 102 10.43 -7.14 15.49
C ASP A 102 11.33 -6.48 14.44
N GLU A 103 12.12 -7.28 13.76
CA GLU A 103 12.92 -6.82 12.63
C GLU A 103 12.02 -6.45 11.44
N ALA A 104 11.02 -7.28 11.13
CA ALA A 104 10.07 -7.00 10.06
C ALA A 104 9.33 -5.66 10.26
N ILE A 105 8.84 -5.40 11.48
CA ILE A 105 8.19 -4.13 11.84
C ILE A 105 9.10 -2.94 11.54
N LYS A 106 10.38 -3.00 11.93
CA LYS A 106 11.38 -1.94 11.66
C LYS A 106 11.63 -1.77 10.16
N GLN A 107 11.72 -2.89 9.43
CA GLN A 107 11.95 -2.86 7.97
C GLN A 107 10.74 -2.32 7.22
N ILE A 108 9.51 -2.67 7.64
CA ILE A 108 8.28 -2.14 7.07
C ILE A 108 8.17 -0.64 7.33
N GLU A 109 8.41 -0.18 8.57
CA GLU A 109 8.42 1.24 8.91
C GLU A 109 9.43 2.00 8.05
N LYS A 110 10.66 1.52 7.96
CA LYS A 110 11.69 2.14 7.13
C LYS A 110 11.29 2.20 5.65
N GLY A 111 10.77 1.11 5.10
CA GLY A 111 10.32 1.07 3.70
C GLY A 111 9.16 2.03 3.43
N ALA A 112 8.22 2.13 4.37
CA ALA A 112 7.11 3.09 4.29
C ALA A 112 7.61 4.55 4.37
N ASP A 113 8.56 4.85 5.25
CA ASP A 113 9.22 6.17 5.32
C ASP A 113 9.86 6.53 3.98
N ASP A 114 10.60 5.58 3.37
CA ASP A 114 11.27 5.77 2.08
C ASP A 114 10.26 6.08 0.96
N PHE A 115 9.10 5.39 0.93
CA PHE A 115 8.06 5.68 -0.05
C PHE A 115 7.31 6.98 0.24
N LEU A 116 6.99 7.25 1.49
CA LEU A 116 6.34 8.50 1.91
C LEU A 116 7.22 9.73 1.69
N SER A 117 8.53 9.57 1.59
CA SER A 117 9.43 10.67 1.20
C SER A 117 9.31 11.07 -0.27
N LYS A 118 8.82 10.15 -1.12
CA LYS A 118 8.72 10.31 -2.57
C LYS A 118 7.28 10.51 -3.07
N ALA A 119 6.29 10.17 -2.25
CA ALA A 119 4.87 10.25 -2.59
C ALA A 119 4.10 11.08 -1.58
N GLY A 120 3.01 11.69 -2.02
CA GLY A 120 2.10 12.44 -1.15
C GLY A 120 1.46 11.54 -0.09
N SER A 121 1.00 10.37 -0.52
CA SER A 121 0.38 9.34 0.32
C SER A 121 0.70 7.94 -0.18
N ILE A 122 0.34 6.92 0.60
CA ILE A 122 0.48 5.51 0.24
C ILE A 122 -0.87 4.81 0.31
N VAL A 123 -1.07 3.83 -0.59
CA VAL A 123 -2.10 2.80 -0.48
C VAL A 123 -1.38 1.47 -0.37
N THR A 124 -1.61 0.78 0.73
CA THR A 124 -0.89 -0.46 1.03
C THR A 124 -1.75 -1.69 0.76
N ILE A 125 -1.17 -2.66 0.08
CA ILE A 125 -1.75 -3.98 -0.11
C ILE A 125 -1.00 -4.94 0.81
N GLY A 126 -1.68 -5.47 1.82
CA GLY A 126 -1.09 -6.39 2.78
C GLY A 126 -1.23 -7.85 2.36
N GLY A 127 -0.80 -8.56 3.13
CA GLY A 127 -0.22 -9.03 4.34
C GLY A 127 -1.26 -9.21 5.46
N ASP A 128 -0.78 -9.59 6.59
CA ASP A 128 -1.57 -9.70 7.79
C ASP A 128 -1.71 -8.36 8.53
N HIS A 129 -2.44 -8.35 9.65
CA HIS A 129 -2.71 -7.13 10.39
C HIS A 129 -1.46 -6.50 11.04
N THR A 130 -0.39 -7.25 11.28
CA THR A 130 0.88 -6.75 11.86
C THR A 130 1.45 -5.56 11.11
N ILE A 131 1.18 -5.47 9.80
CA ILE A 131 1.69 -4.37 8.97
C ILE A 131 1.09 -3.00 9.32
N ALA A 132 -0.07 -2.96 9.98
CA ALA A 132 -0.78 -1.71 10.27
C ALA A 132 0.05 -0.80 11.20
N LEU A 133 0.64 -1.36 12.25
CA LEU A 133 1.42 -0.61 13.23
C LEU A 133 2.61 0.17 12.61
N PRO A 134 3.56 -0.48 11.89
CA PRO A 134 4.68 0.25 11.29
C PRO A 134 4.24 1.28 10.24
N LEU A 135 3.18 0.99 9.49
CA LEU A 135 2.64 1.93 8.51
C LEU A 135 2.05 3.18 9.17
N LEU A 136 1.28 3.01 10.24
CA LEU A 136 0.71 4.13 10.99
C LEU A 136 1.80 4.97 11.68
N ARG A 137 2.88 4.36 12.18
CA ARG A 137 4.05 5.07 12.70
C ARG A 137 4.70 5.96 11.63
N SER A 138 4.87 5.43 10.43
CA SER A 138 5.43 6.20 9.31
C SER A 138 4.51 7.36 8.90
N VAL A 139 3.20 7.15 8.86
CA VAL A 139 2.24 8.23 8.56
C VAL A 139 2.26 9.30 9.66
N ASN A 140 2.23 8.90 10.93
CA ASN A 140 2.34 9.82 12.08
C ASN A 140 3.61 10.68 11.98
N LYS A 141 4.74 10.07 11.70
CA LYS A 141 6.03 10.75 11.52
C LYS A 141 6.00 11.75 10.36
N LYS A 142 5.41 11.37 9.23
CA LYS A 142 5.28 12.26 8.07
C LYS A 142 4.40 13.47 8.36
N VAL A 143 3.28 13.26 9.06
CA VAL A 143 2.33 14.33 9.41
C VAL A 143 2.86 15.22 10.52
N GLY A 144 3.76 14.70 11.36
CA GLY A 144 4.35 15.42 12.49
C GLY A 144 3.41 15.54 13.70
N GLY A 145 2.45 14.64 13.84
CA GLY A 145 1.50 14.65 14.94
C GLY A 145 0.50 13.49 14.89
N PRO A 146 -0.43 13.42 15.84
CA PRO A 146 -1.40 12.33 15.93
C PRO A 146 -2.28 12.25 14.66
N VAL A 147 -2.56 11.03 14.22
CA VAL A 147 -3.45 10.74 13.08
C VAL A 147 -4.75 10.12 13.58
N ALA A 148 -5.86 10.41 12.91
CA ALA A 148 -7.11 9.72 13.13
C ALA A 148 -7.12 8.43 12.29
N LEU A 149 -7.47 7.31 12.93
CA LEU A 149 -7.65 6.03 12.26
C LEU A 149 -9.14 5.73 12.06
N VAL A 150 -9.56 5.48 10.83
CA VAL A 150 -10.86 4.89 10.52
C VAL A 150 -10.60 3.42 10.16
N HIS A 151 -11.12 2.51 11.00
CA HIS A 151 -10.84 1.08 10.94
C HIS A 151 -12.11 0.31 10.56
N PHE A 152 -12.10 -0.39 9.43
CA PHE A 152 -13.17 -1.27 8.99
C PHE A 152 -12.70 -2.72 9.18
N ASP A 153 -13.04 -3.33 10.29
CA ASP A 153 -12.67 -4.69 10.65
C ASP A 153 -13.77 -5.37 11.45
N ALA A 154 -13.79 -6.71 11.45
CA ALA A 154 -14.69 -7.50 12.29
C ALA A 154 -14.27 -7.49 13.77
N HIS A 155 -13.02 -7.13 14.07
CA HIS A 155 -12.43 -7.08 15.40
C HIS A 155 -11.99 -5.66 15.76
N LEU A 156 -11.91 -5.38 17.06
CA LEU A 156 -11.47 -4.06 17.54
C LEU A 156 -9.96 -3.85 17.46
N ASP A 157 -9.20 -4.95 17.50
CA ASP A 157 -7.72 -4.99 17.47
C ASP A 157 -7.07 -4.02 18.48
N THR A 158 -7.62 -3.99 19.69
CA THR A 158 -7.18 -3.10 20.79
C THR A 158 -6.40 -3.82 21.88
N TRP A 159 -5.97 -5.05 21.65
CA TRP A 159 -5.16 -5.79 22.61
C TRP A 159 -3.70 -5.38 22.48
N ASP A 160 -3.02 -5.16 23.60
CA ASP A 160 -1.60 -4.81 23.60
C ASP A 160 -0.72 -5.91 23.04
N THR A 161 -1.00 -7.16 23.44
CA THR A 161 -0.21 -8.32 23.01
C THR A 161 -1.11 -9.54 22.82
N TYR A 162 -0.76 -10.37 21.84
CA TYR A 162 -1.31 -11.69 21.62
C TYR A 162 -0.16 -12.66 21.36
N PHE A 163 -0.01 -13.71 22.20
CA PHE A 163 1.14 -14.63 22.18
C PHE A 163 2.50 -13.91 22.16
N CYS A 164 2.68 -12.91 23.03
CA CYS A 164 3.89 -12.08 23.10
C CYS A 164 4.20 -11.25 21.86
N LEU A 165 3.29 -11.18 20.90
CA LEU A 165 3.40 -10.31 19.75
C LEU A 165 2.58 -9.04 19.94
N LEU A 166 3.11 -7.92 19.49
CA LEU A 166 2.35 -6.69 19.41
C LEU A 166 1.26 -6.86 18.34
N TYR A 167 0.01 -6.97 18.77
CA TYR A 167 -1.11 -7.35 17.90
C TYR A 167 -2.02 -6.17 17.52
N THR A 168 -1.70 -4.97 17.98
CA THR A 168 -2.67 -3.89 17.94
C THR A 168 -2.36 -2.82 16.91
N SER A 169 -3.41 -2.24 16.36
CA SER A 169 -3.38 -0.86 15.94
C SER A 169 -2.98 -0.01 17.15
N PRO A 170 -2.09 0.99 17.00
CA PRO A 170 -1.67 1.81 18.13
C PRO A 170 -2.89 2.43 18.80
N SER A 171 -2.98 2.24 20.12
CA SER A 171 -3.97 2.93 20.92
C SER A 171 -3.77 4.45 20.79
N PRO A 172 -4.84 5.25 20.75
CA PRO A 172 -4.70 6.71 20.75
C PRO A 172 -3.98 7.29 21.97
N ARG A 173 -3.47 6.44 22.86
CA ARG A 173 -2.77 6.83 24.10
C ARG A 173 -1.27 6.57 24.09
N ASP A 174 -0.73 5.98 23.00
CA ASP A 174 0.72 5.69 22.86
C ASP A 174 1.44 6.75 22.04
#